data_706e165cd3f805f1ad2f11343654cdbf
#
_entry.id   706e165cd3f805f1ad2f11343654cdbf
#
_cell.length_a   1.000
_cell.length_b   1.000
_cell.length_c   1.000
_cell.angle_alpha   90.00
_cell.angle_beta   90.00
_cell.angle_gamma   90.00
#
_symmetry.space_group_name_H-M   'P 1'
#
loop_
_entity.id
_entity.type
_entity.pdbx_description
1 polymer ?
#
loop_
_entity_poly.entity_id
_entity_poly.type
_entity_poly.pdbx_seq_one_letter_code
_entity_poly.pdbx_strand_id
1 'polypeptide(L)'
;MPLSKPLRNLGANAYGSDNVYRMTRPLRLEFPGALYHVTSRGDRRGAIYRDDTDRLAWQKVLVLVCERHHFVVHSFCQMSNHYHLLVETVEANLSQGMRQLNGVYTQHFNRRHKLVGHVLQGRYQAILVQQEKYLLELARYIVLNPVRAHMVASPGDWYWSSHHYALDEAVAFPHQDGHFR
;
A
#
# COMPACT_ATOMS: atom_id res chain seq x y z
N MET A 1 73.52 24.24 12.25
CA MET A 1 72.48 24.13 11.27
C MET A 1 72.49 22.76 10.65
N PRO A 2 71.54 21.91 10.92
CA PRO A 2 71.04 21.03 9.89
C PRO A 2 69.53 20.95 9.90
N LEU A 3 69.02 20.76 8.71
CA LEU A 3 67.65 20.76 8.24
C LEU A 3 66.85 19.58 8.81
N SER A 4 65.66 19.88 9.31
CA SER A 4 64.67 18.94 9.77
C SER A 4 64.08 18.13 8.59
N LYS A 5 64.09 16.80 8.71
CA LYS A 5 63.38 15.91 7.79
C LYS A 5 61.87 15.90 8.09
N PRO A 6 60.99 15.85 7.12
CA PRO A 6 59.56 15.73 7.35
C PRO A 6 59.22 14.30 7.78
N LEU A 7 58.32 14.21 8.77
CA LEU A 7 57.72 12.96 9.25
C LEU A 7 56.86 12.33 8.11
N ARG A 8 57.21 11.10 7.76
CA ARG A 8 56.39 10.27 6.85
C ARG A 8 55.08 9.91 7.56
N ASN A 9 54.00 10.22 6.91
CA ASN A 9 52.66 9.74 7.21
C ASN A 9 52.69 8.20 7.27
N LEU A 10 52.50 7.65 8.46
CA LEU A 10 52.14 6.26 8.64
C LEU A 10 50.66 6.12 8.33
N GLY A 11 50.41 5.30 7.31
CA GLY A 11 49.14 5.11 6.67
C GLY A 11 48.01 4.74 7.62
N ALA A 12 46.94 5.43 7.44
CA ALA A 12 45.62 5.05 7.85
C ALA A 12 45.19 3.82 7.04
N ASN A 13 45.32 2.64 7.59
CA ASN A 13 44.59 1.44 7.10
C ASN A 13 44.24 0.60 8.33
N ALA A 14 43.26 1.05 9.06
CA ALA A 14 42.59 0.27 10.09
C ALA A 14 41.11 0.66 10.18
N TYR A 15 40.45 0.72 9.04
CA TYR A 15 38.99 0.62 9.02
C TYR A 15 38.65 -0.69 8.33
N GLY A 16 38.48 -1.71 9.15
CA GLY A 16 37.85 -2.95 8.75
C GLY A 16 36.48 -2.65 8.09
N SER A 17 36.36 -3.03 6.85
CA SER A 17 35.21 -2.88 6.00
C SER A 17 34.12 -3.90 6.34
N ASP A 18 33.70 -4.01 7.59
CA ASP A 18 32.64 -4.94 8.00
C ASP A 18 31.44 -4.23 8.67
N ASN A 19 31.23 -2.98 8.34
CA ASN A 19 29.98 -2.34 8.67
C ASN A 19 28.98 -2.55 7.51
N VAL A 20 28.61 -3.81 7.27
CA VAL A 20 27.40 -4.16 6.56
C VAL A 20 26.27 -3.68 7.45
N TYR A 21 25.90 -2.40 7.33
CA TYR A 21 24.59 -1.94 7.78
C TYR A 21 23.59 -2.75 7.01
N ARG A 22 23.20 -3.89 7.57
CA ARG A 22 22.01 -4.59 7.17
C ARG A 22 20.93 -3.55 7.39
N MET A 23 20.49 -2.90 6.31
CA MET A 23 19.35 -1.98 6.36
C MET A 23 18.16 -2.79 6.83
N THR A 24 18.03 -2.88 8.14
CA THR A 24 16.83 -3.41 8.76
C THR A 24 15.70 -2.52 8.29
N ARG A 25 14.76 -3.11 7.58
CA ARG A 25 13.61 -2.36 7.08
C ARG A 25 12.94 -1.68 8.27
N PRO A 26 12.58 -0.39 8.17
CA PRO A 26 11.95 0.33 9.26
C PRO A 26 10.80 -0.48 9.85
N LEU A 27 10.74 -0.54 11.18
CA LEU A 27 9.59 -1.08 11.90
C LEU A 27 8.37 -0.28 11.48
N ARG A 28 7.28 -0.98 11.19
CA ARG A 28 6.00 -0.32 10.98
C ARG A 28 5.40 -0.01 12.33
N LEU A 29 5.02 1.24 12.51
CA LEU A 29 4.25 1.64 13.68
C LEU A 29 2.82 1.16 13.45
N GLU A 30 2.35 0.28 14.32
CA GLU A 30 0.98 -0.23 14.33
C GLU A 30 0.40 0.00 15.71
N PHE A 31 -0.75 0.67 15.79
CA PHE A 31 -1.48 0.90 17.02
C PHE A 31 -2.99 1.00 16.75
N PRO A 32 -3.84 0.77 17.74
CA PRO A 32 -5.29 0.86 17.59
C PRO A 32 -5.73 2.26 17.16
N GLY A 33 -6.70 2.34 16.26
CA GLY A 33 -7.22 3.60 15.74
C GLY A 33 -6.28 4.32 14.77
N ALA A 34 -5.24 3.66 14.29
CA ALA A 34 -4.29 4.27 13.37
C ALA A 34 -4.82 4.30 11.94
N LEU A 35 -4.71 5.48 11.31
CA LEU A 35 -5.09 5.71 9.92
C LEU A 35 -3.85 5.60 9.02
N TYR A 36 -3.94 4.81 7.95
CA TYR A 36 -2.84 4.58 7.03
C TYR A 36 -3.24 4.81 5.58
N HIS A 37 -2.37 5.48 4.84
CA HIS A 37 -2.37 5.40 3.39
C HIS A 37 -1.48 4.25 2.95
N VAL A 38 -2.09 3.23 2.41
CA VAL A 38 -1.42 1.99 1.97
C VAL A 38 -1.36 1.93 0.45
N THR A 39 -0.21 1.50 -0.07
CA THR A 39 -0.03 1.20 -1.50
C THR A 39 0.66 -0.13 -1.70
N SER A 40 0.23 -0.89 -2.70
CA SER A 40 0.94 -2.06 -3.22
C SER A 40 1.03 -1.97 -4.73
N ARG A 41 2.18 -2.29 -5.28
CA ARG A 41 2.45 -2.18 -6.72
C ARG A 41 2.84 -3.54 -7.29
N GLY A 42 2.51 -3.73 -8.56
CA GLY A 42 2.90 -4.92 -9.33
C GLY A 42 4.41 -5.07 -9.46
N ASP A 43 4.86 -6.31 -9.47
CA ASP A 43 6.25 -6.63 -9.74
C ASP A 43 6.64 -6.10 -11.12
N ARG A 44 7.85 -5.52 -11.20
CA ARG A 44 8.37 -4.84 -12.41
C ARG A 44 7.40 -3.80 -12.99
N ARG A 45 6.54 -3.22 -12.16
CA ARG A 45 5.45 -2.31 -12.55
C ARG A 45 4.41 -2.96 -13.48
N GLY A 46 4.35 -4.27 -13.52
CA GLY A 46 3.36 -5.03 -14.29
C GLY A 46 1.94 -4.82 -13.78
N ALA A 47 0.97 -5.09 -14.65
CA ALA A 47 -0.44 -5.03 -14.28
C ALA A 47 -0.76 -6.06 -13.19
N ILE A 48 -1.53 -5.62 -12.19
CA ILE A 48 -2.04 -6.49 -11.12
C ILE A 48 -3.50 -6.87 -11.33
N TYR A 49 -4.15 -6.31 -12.32
CA TYR A 49 -5.49 -6.64 -12.80
C TYR A 49 -5.42 -6.77 -14.32
N ARG A 50 -5.92 -7.86 -14.89
CA ARG A 50 -6.02 -8.06 -16.34
C ARG A 50 -7.40 -7.67 -16.88
N ASP A 51 -8.41 -7.79 -16.03
CA ASP A 51 -9.80 -7.46 -16.35
C ASP A 51 -10.61 -7.13 -15.07
N ASP A 52 -11.88 -6.88 -15.26
CA ASP A 52 -12.81 -6.50 -14.18
C ASP A 52 -13.03 -7.64 -13.17
N THR A 53 -12.92 -8.90 -13.61
CA THR A 53 -13.01 -10.04 -12.69
C THR A 53 -11.91 -10.03 -11.64
N ASP A 54 -10.69 -9.65 -12.04
CA ASP A 54 -9.57 -9.53 -11.11
C ASP A 54 -9.80 -8.37 -10.12
N ARG A 55 -10.35 -7.26 -10.59
CA ARG A 55 -10.67 -6.09 -9.75
C ARG A 55 -11.74 -6.43 -8.71
N LEU A 56 -12.81 -7.09 -9.15
CA LEU A 56 -13.86 -7.57 -8.26
C LEU A 56 -13.34 -8.61 -7.27
N ALA A 57 -12.43 -9.50 -7.69
CA ALA A 57 -11.83 -10.47 -6.79
C ALA A 57 -10.99 -9.79 -5.70
N TRP A 58 -10.22 -8.74 -6.04
CA TRP A 58 -9.49 -7.95 -5.06
C TRP A 58 -10.42 -7.27 -4.05
N GLN A 59 -11.52 -6.68 -4.51
CA GLN A 59 -12.53 -6.05 -3.64
C GLN A 59 -13.16 -7.08 -2.69
N LYS A 60 -13.53 -8.26 -3.19
CA LYS A 60 -14.05 -9.34 -2.34
C LYS A 60 -13.05 -9.76 -1.24
N VAL A 61 -11.77 -9.85 -1.59
CA VAL A 61 -10.74 -10.16 -0.58
C VAL A 61 -10.58 -9.01 0.41
N LEU A 62 -10.68 -7.75 -0.04
CA LEU A 62 -10.65 -6.59 0.86
C LEU A 62 -11.80 -6.64 1.88
N VAL A 63 -13.03 -6.94 1.44
CA VAL A 63 -14.18 -7.09 2.34
C VAL A 63 -13.90 -8.14 3.42
N LEU A 64 -13.45 -9.33 3.03
CA LEU A 64 -13.11 -10.40 3.98
C LEU A 64 -12.00 -10.00 4.97
N VAL A 65 -11.03 -9.21 4.51
CA VAL A 65 -9.96 -8.69 5.37
C VAL A 65 -10.49 -7.67 6.35
N CYS A 66 -11.38 -6.79 5.91
CA CYS A 66 -11.99 -5.79 6.77
C CYS A 66 -12.84 -6.44 7.86
N GLU A 67 -13.67 -7.42 7.51
CA GLU A 67 -14.46 -8.18 8.48
C GLU A 67 -13.58 -8.89 9.51
N ARG A 68 -12.52 -9.56 9.05
CA ARG A 68 -11.66 -10.38 9.91
C ARG A 68 -10.74 -9.56 10.82
N HIS A 69 -10.26 -8.41 10.34
CA HIS A 69 -9.26 -7.60 11.02
C HIS A 69 -9.82 -6.27 11.54
N HIS A 70 -11.13 -6.07 11.45
CA HIS A 70 -11.84 -4.85 11.87
C HIS A 70 -11.25 -3.59 11.22
N PHE A 71 -10.98 -3.65 9.89
CA PHE A 71 -10.50 -2.49 9.15
C PHE A 71 -11.67 -1.61 8.72
N VAL A 72 -11.51 -0.30 8.84
CA VAL A 72 -12.43 0.69 8.28
C VAL A 72 -11.80 1.31 7.05
N VAL A 73 -12.42 1.13 5.89
CA VAL A 73 -11.93 1.70 4.63
C VAL A 73 -12.59 3.04 4.37
N HIS A 74 -11.79 4.10 4.34
CA HIS A 74 -12.24 5.46 4.06
C HIS A 74 -12.19 5.80 2.57
N SER A 75 -11.20 5.27 1.85
CA SER A 75 -11.08 5.47 0.40
C SER A 75 -10.19 4.42 -0.23
N PHE A 76 -10.44 4.11 -1.51
CA PHE A 76 -9.54 3.27 -2.30
C PHE A 76 -9.56 3.67 -3.78
N CYS A 77 -8.51 3.27 -4.50
CA CYS A 77 -8.44 3.35 -5.94
C CYS A 77 -7.57 2.22 -6.49
N GLN A 78 -8.16 1.41 -7.38
CA GLN A 78 -7.48 0.35 -8.12
C GLN A 78 -6.97 0.92 -9.45
N MET A 79 -5.68 1.21 -9.53
CA MET A 79 -5.01 1.58 -10.78
C MET A 79 -4.75 0.31 -11.64
N SER A 80 -4.07 0.43 -12.77
CA SER A 80 -3.75 -0.76 -13.59
C SER A 80 -2.70 -1.67 -12.93
N ASN A 81 -1.69 -1.10 -12.32
CA ASN A 81 -0.53 -1.83 -11.79
C ASN A 81 -0.26 -1.59 -10.30
N HIS A 82 -1.15 -0.93 -9.60
CA HIS A 82 -1.09 -0.72 -8.15
C HIS A 82 -2.46 -0.34 -7.62
N TYR A 83 -2.59 -0.28 -6.31
CA TYR A 83 -3.75 0.28 -5.65
C TYR A 83 -3.35 1.24 -4.53
N HIS A 84 -4.24 2.16 -4.23
CA HIS A 84 -4.22 3.01 -3.05
C HIS A 84 -5.36 2.61 -2.14
N LEU A 85 -5.11 2.59 -0.84
CA LEU A 85 -6.08 2.28 0.19
C LEU A 85 -5.88 3.23 1.37
N LEU A 86 -6.91 3.93 1.79
CA LEU A 86 -6.96 4.70 3.02
C LEU A 86 -7.75 3.89 4.04
N VAL A 87 -7.06 3.36 5.03
CA VAL A 87 -7.60 2.40 5.97
C VAL A 87 -7.26 2.77 7.40
N GLU A 88 -8.25 2.67 8.28
CA GLU A 88 -8.08 2.74 9.72
C GLU A 88 -8.10 1.33 10.29
N THR A 89 -7.23 1.06 11.24
CA THR A 89 -7.15 -0.21 11.94
C THR A 89 -7.65 -0.05 13.37
N VAL A 90 -8.78 -0.69 13.70
CA VAL A 90 -9.33 -0.68 15.08
C VAL A 90 -8.34 -1.32 16.06
N GLU A 91 -7.55 -2.26 15.59
CA GLU A 91 -6.50 -2.95 16.35
C GLU A 91 -5.12 -2.72 15.70
N ALA A 92 -4.04 -3.01 16.42
CA ALA A 92 -2.67 -2.90 15.90
C ALA A 92 -2.31 -4.09 14.98
N ASN A 93 -3.01 -4.27 13.86
CA ASN A 93 -2.97 -5.47 13.03
C ASN A 93 -2.85 -5.22 11.52
N LEU A 94 -2.42 -4.01 11.10
CA LEU A 94 -2.27 -3.65 9.68
C LEU A 94 -1.47 -4.70 8.90
N SER A 95 -0.35 -5.17 9.45
CA SER A 95 0.53 -6.12 8.77
C SER A 95 -0.15 -7.48 8.54
N GLN A 96 -1.00 -7.90 9.44
CA GLN A 96 -1.76 -9.15 9.33
C GLN A 96 -2.81 -9.04 8.22
N GLY A 97 -3.63 -7.99 8.24
CA GLY A 97 -4.64 -7.76 7.22
C GLY A 97 -4.03 -7.57 5.82
N MET A 98 -2.99 -6.76 5.71
CA MET A 98 -2.32 -6.53 4.43
C MET A 98 -1.60 -7.78 3.88
N ARG A 99 -1.06 -8.64 4.76
CA ARG A 99 -0.51 -9.93 4.36
C ARG A 99 -1.61 -10.85 3.81
N GLN A 100 -2.79 -10.85 4.43
CA GLN A 100 -3.93 -11.64 3.95
C GLN A 100 -4.44 -11.08 2.62
N LEU A 101 -4.67 -9.77 2.49
CA LEU A 101 -5.14 -9.13 1.25
C LEU A 101 -4.23 -9.48 0.07
N ASN A 102 -2.96 -9.15 0.19
CA ASN A 102 -1.99 -9.34 -0.88
C ASN A 102 -1.72 -10.82 -1.19
N GLY A 103 -1.68 -11.67 -0.16
CA GLY A 103 -1.44 -13.10 -0.31
C GLY A 103 -2.60 -13.83 -0.99
N VAL A 104 -3.81 -13.65 -0.49
CA VAL A 104 -5.02 -14.29 -1.04
C VAL A 104 -5.29 -13.81 -2.47
N TYR A 105 -5.18 -12.49 -2.69
CA TYR A 105 -5.34 -11.95 -4.04
C TYR A 105 -4.29 -12.49 -5.03
N THR A 106 -3.01 -12.52 -4.63
CA THR A 106 -1.93 -13.09 -5.47
C THR A 106 -2.22 -14.55 -5.83
N GLN A 107 -2.66 -15.37 -4.88
CA GLN A 107 -3.01 -16.77 -5.14
C GLN A 107 -4.19 -16.88 -6.11
N HIS A 108 -5.23 -16.05 -5.95
CA HIS A 108 -6.38 -16.00 -6.85
C HIS A 108 -5.93 -15.63 -8.27
N PHE A 109 -5.19 -14.53 -8.42
CA PHE A 109 -4.68 -14.03 -9.70
C PHE A 109 -3.84 -15.09 -10.41
N ASN A 110 -2.85 -15.66 -9.71
CA ASN A 110 -1.97 -16.69 -10.28
C ASN A 110 -2.74 -17.96 -10.72
N ARG A 111 -3.69 -18.43 -9.90
CA ARG A 111 -4.53 -19.58 -10.23
C ARG A 111 -5.36 -19.30 -11.47
N ARG A 112 -6.03 -18.14 -11.53
CA ARG A 112 -6.88 -17.76 -12.64
C ARG A 112 -6.11 -17.64 -13.96
N HIS A 113 -4.92 -17.04 -13.91
CA HIS A 113 -4.11 -16.75 -15.10
C HIS A 113 -3.03 -17.81 -15.38
N LYS A 114 -3.02 -18.91 -14.63
CA LYS A 114 -2.03 -20.00 -14.74
C LYS A 114 -0.58 -19.50 -14.66
N LEU A 115 -0.34 -18.58 -13.71
CA LEU A 115 0.95 -17.96 -13.45
C LEU A 115 1.55 -18.50 -12.15
N VAL A 116 2.86 -18.31 -12.01
CA VAL A 116 3.63 -18.59 -10.79
C VAL A 116 4.48 -17.38 -10.42
N GLY A 117 4.83 -17.25 -9.15
CA GLY A 117 5.70 -16.18 -8.66
C GLY A 117 4.95 -14.98 -8.10
N HIS A 118 5.66 -13.86 -8.00
CA HIS A 118 5.15 -12.66 -7.35
C HIS A 118 4.32 -11.81 -8.31
N VAL A 119 3.09 -11.49 -7.92
CA VAL A 119 2.24 -10.49 -8.60
C VAL A 119 2.60 -9.10 -8.09
N LEU A 120 2.87 -8.96 -6.80
CA LEU A 120 3.18 -7.70 -6.14
C LEU A 120 4.67 -7.59 -5.80
N GLN A 121 5.21 -6.39 -5.95
CA GLN A 121 6.61 -6.07 -5.67
C GLN A 121 6.85 -5.97 -4.16
N GLY A 122 7.31 -7.05 -3.55
CA GLY A 122 7.65 -7.08 -2.14
C GLY A 122 6.45 -6.77 -1.22
N ARG A 123 6.74 -6.08 -0.10
CA ARG A 123 5.71 -5.70 0.88
C ARG A 123 5.02 -4.41 0.47
N TYR A 124 3.76 -4.22 0.91
CA TYR A 124 3.05 -2.94 0.80
C TYR A 124 3.84 -1.79 1.45
N GLN A 125 3.62 -0.57 0.99
CA GLN A 125 4.04 0.66 1.64
C GLN A 125 2.88 1.20 2.47
N ALA A 126 3.16 1.72 3.65
CA ALA A 126 2.18 2.37 4.50
C ALA A 126 2.75 3.67 5.05
N ILE A 127 1.99 4.74 4.95
CA ILE A 127 2.29 6.05 5.52
C ILE A 127 1.23 6.29 6.58
N LEU A 128 1.67 6.52 7.82
CA LEU A 128 0.78 6.90 8.92
C LEU A 128 0.24 8.31 8.69
N VAL A 129 -1.07 8.45 8.74
CA VAL A 129 -1.75 9.76 8.64
C VAL A 129 -1.92 10.31 10.05
N GLN A 130 -1.11 11.32 10.39
CA GLN A 130 -1.01 11.84 11.77
C GLN A 130 -2.16 12.76 12.20
N GLN A 131 -2.98 13.24 11.27
CA GLN A 131 -4.04 14.19 11.57
C GLN A 131 -5.29 13.89 10.76
N GLU A 132 -6.40 13.71 11.44
CA GLU A 132 -7.72 13.48 10.83
C GLU A 132 -8.13 14.57 9.83
N LYS A 133 -7.67 15.81 10.05
CA LYS A 133 -7.95 16.93 9.12
C LYS A 133 -7.45 16.67 7.69
N TYR A 134 -6.47 15.78 7.50
CA TYR A 134 -6.00 15.40 6.18
C TYR A 134 -6.78 14.25 5.54
N LEU A 135 -7.71 13.65 6.27
CA LEU A 135 -8.48 12.50 5.78
C LEU A 135 -9.20 12.82 4.46
N LEU A 136 -9.94 13.93 4.40
CA LEU A 136 -10.69 14.32 3.20
C LEU A 136 -9.77 14.69 2.03
N GLU A 137 -8.66 15.38 2.30
CA GLU A 137 -7.69 15.73 1.26
C GLU A 137 -7.03 14.48 0.69
N LEU A 138 -6.68 13.53 1.55
CA LEU A 138 -6.07 12.28 1.13
C LEU A 138 -7.06 11.36 0.43
N ALA A 139 -8.31 11.30 0.87
CA ALA A 139 -9.38 10.58 0.18
C ALA A 139 -9.58 11.13 -1.24
N ARG A 140 -9.65 12.47 -1.39
CA ARG A 140 -9.70 13.15 -2.70
C ARG A 140 -8.45 12.83 -3.54
N TYR A 141 -7.28 12.91 -2.95
CA TYR A 141 -6.03 12.55 -3.63
C TYR A 141 -6.11 11.13 -4.20
N ILE A 142 -6.60 10.16 -3.43
CA ILE A 142 -6.70 8.75 -3.83
C ILE A 142 -7.64 8.57 -5.00
N VAL A 143 -8.84 9.14 -4.97
CA VAL A 143 -9.82 8.98 -6.06
C VAL A 143 -9.46 9.77 -7.31
N LEU A 144 -8.64 10.80 -7.19
CA LEU A 144 -8.14 11.60 -8.32
C LEU A 144 -6.90 11.00 -9.00
N ASN A 145 -6.34 9.90 -8.51
CA ASN A 145 -5.15 9.29 -9.13
C ASN A 145 -5.34 8.93 -10.61
N PRO A 146 -6.49 8.37 -11.07
CA PRO A 146 -6.69 8.08 -12.49
C PRO A 146 -6.69 9.33 -13.37
N VAL A 147 -7.26 10.45 -12.89
CA VAL A 147 -7.23 11.74 -13.60
C VAL A 147 -5.81 12.28 -13.67
N ARG A 148 -5.06 12.24 -12.57
CA ARG A 148 -3.64 12.66 -12.50
C ARG A 148 -2.74 11.81 -13.37
N ALA A 149 -3.10 10.55 -13.57
CA ALA A 149 -2.39 9.63 -14.46
C ALA A 149 -2.86 9.75 -15.92
N HIS A 150 -3.74 10.71 -16.24
CA HIS A 150 -4.32 10.92 -17.57
C HIS A 150 -5.01 9.67 -18.16
N MET A 151 -5.57 8.83 -17.28
CA MET A 151 -6.31 7.63 -17.69
C MET A 151 -7.79 7.96 -18.02
N VAL A 152 -8.33 8.96 -17.33
CA VAL A 152 -9.71 9.46 -17.51
C VAL A 152 -9.72 10.98 -17.34
N ALA A 153 -10.79 11.62 -17.82
CA ALA A 153 -10.97 13.08 -17.71
C ALA A 153 -11.55 13.49 -16.34
N SER A 154 -12.42 12.67 -15.78
CA SER A 154 -13.11 12.93 -14.51
C SER A 154 -12.98 11.72 -13.57
N PRO A 155 -12.96 11.90 -12.23
CA PRO A 155 -12.94 10.77 -11.28
C PRO A 155 -14.17 9.86 -11.41
N GLY A 156 -15.32 10.39 -11.83
CA GLY A 156 -16.54 9.61 -12.11
C GLY A 156 -16.40 8.65 -13.30
N ASP A 157 -15.46 8.90 -14.22
CA ASP A 157 -15.21 8.04 -15.37
C ASP A 157 -14.38 6.79 -14.99
N TRP A 158 -13.87 6.74 -13.75
CA TRP A 158 -13.08 5.61 -13.24
C TRP A 158 -13.87 4.80 -12.23
N TYR A 159 -14.51 3.73 -12.70
CA TYR A 159 -15.36 2.86 -11.89
C TYR A 159 -14.63 2.22 -10.68
N TRP A 160 -13.34 2.00 -10.78
CA TRP A 160 -12.54 1.20 -9.84
C TRP A 160 -11.98 2.01 -8.66
N SER A 161 -12.78 2.92 -8.13
CA SER A 161 -12.42 3.71 -6.94
C SER A 161 -13.63 3.90 -6.02
N SER A 162 -13.38 4.28 -4.78
CA SER A 162 -14.43 4.62 -3.82
C SER A 162 -15.27 5.84 -4.22
N HIS A 163 -14.83 6.64 -5.20
CA HIS A 163 -15.64 7.75 -5.73
C HIS A 163 -16.97 7.27 -6.30
N HIS A 164 -16.97 6.14 -6.99
CA HIS A 164 -18.19 5.54 -7.55
C HIS A 164 -19.19 5.17 -6.43
N TYR A 165 -18.71 4.57 -5.36
CA TYR A 165 -19.55 4.19 -4.21
C TYR A 165 -20.05 5.39 -3.40
N ALA A 166 -19.32 6.50 -3.38
CA ALA A 166 -19.74 7.72 -2.69
C ALA A 166 -20.85 8.48 -3.41
N LEU A 167 -21.02 8.26 -4.72
CA LEU A 167 -22.09 8.89 -5.54
C LEU A 167 -23.36 8.04 -5.59
N ASP A 168 -23.24 6.76 -5.34
CA ASP A 168 -24.36 5.81 -5.38
C ASP A 168 -24.75 5.43 -3.94
N GLU A 169 -25.69 6.18 -3.36
CA GLU A 169 -26.22 5.91 -2.02
C GLU A 169 -26.83 4.50 -1.87
N ALA A 170 -27.15 3.84 -2.99
CA ALA A 170 -27.69 2.50 -3.03
C ALA A 170 -26.62 1.40 -3.00
N VAL A 171 -25.36 1.74 -3.26
CA VAL A 171 -24.23 0.79 -3.26
C VAL A 171 -23.29 1.15 -2.12
N ALA A 172 -23.73 0.92 -0.89
CA ALA A 172 -22.82 1.00 0.26
C ALA A 172 -21.67 0.00 0.08
N PHE A 173 -20.43 0.49 0.13
CA PHE A 173 -19.28 -0.39 0.36
C PHE A 173 -19.56 -1.11 1.69
N PRO A 174 -19.44 -2.44 1.80
CA PRO A 174 -19.94 -3.24 2.92
C PRO A 174 -19.57 -2.80 4.34
N HIS A 175 -18.79 -1.74 4.47
CA HIS A 175 -18.30 -1.20 5.75
C HIS A 175 -18.91 0.11 6.21
N GLN A 176 -19.79 0.76 5.40
CA GLN A 176 -20.38 2.03 5.84
C GLN A 176 -21.54 1.82 6.81
N ASP A 177 -22.12 0.63 6.82
CA ASP A 177 -23.26 0.32 7.68
C ASP A 177 -22.82 -0.37 8.97
N GLY A 178 -21.90 0.13 9.73
CA GLY A 178 -21.51 -0.13 11.13
C GLY A 178 -22.19 -1.26 11.94
N HIS A 179 -22.83 -2.24 11.30
CA HIS A 179 -23.57 -3.35 11.88
C HIS A 179 -23.24 -4.66 11.19
N PHE A 180 -22.07 -5.20 11.51
CA PHE A 180 -21.96 -6.65 11.52
C PHE A 180 -22.17 -7.14 12.96
N ARG A 181 -23.35 -7.69 13.23
CA ARG A 181 -23.59 -8.55 14.37
C ARG A 181 -23.05 -9.95 14.09
#